data_51c67f915b7d54e8a62bef5330a117b4
#
_entry.id   51c67f915b7d54e8a62bef5330a117b4
#
_cell.length_a   1.000
_cell.length_b   1.000
_cell.length_c   1.000
_cell.angle_alpha   90.00
_cell.angle_beta   90.00
_cell.angle_gamma   90.00
#
_symmetry.space_group_name_H-M   'P 1'
#
loop_
_entity.id
_entity.type
_entity.pdbx_description
1 polymer ?
#
loop_
_entity_poly.entity_id
_entity_poly.type
_entity_poly.pdbx_seq_one_letter_code
_entity_poly.pdbx_strand_id
1 'polypeptide(L)'
;MYEVIVIGGGHAGCEASLACAKKGHTTLLITGNIKNIADMPCNPSIGGSAKGIVVREIDALGGYMGYNADISHLQIKMLNSKKGPGVRSLRCQADKTTYPENMLKELLNTPNLTIKEDLVKELIIENNEVQGIITETNEKISAKKIIITTGTYLNADILRGHNKHKGGPHGEKPSLYLSESLQKHGIKMRRLKTGTPPRVLKSSINYSECQEEKGDSELLSFSNFYEPTYDIDKQVPCYLTYTNKETHKIILDNLDKCALYSGLIVGIGPRYCPSIEDKIVKFKDKDRHQIFLEPERKNGDEIYVGGFSTTMPEELQEKLIHSMEGLHNAVITKYGYAIEYDAIDSLELKMSLESKKIKGLYSAGQINGTSGYEEAAAQGLIAGINASLSLENKDPLILKRNEAYIGVLIDDLINKGITEPYRLLTSRAEFRLLLRHDNADLRLTEIGRKVGLIDDEKYKIFKTKVENIKKLQEHLENTSFIVINAREKR
;
A
#
# COMPACT_ATOMS: atom_id res chain seq x y z
N MET A 1 -20.88 22.21 -6.59
CA MET A 1 -20.48 21.33 -7.71
C MET A 1 -18.97 21.19 -7.67
N TYR A 2 -18.45 19.98 -7.61
CA TYR A 2 -17.02 19.70 -7.66
C TYR A 2 -16.60 19.27 -9.08
N GLU A 3 -15.34 19.45 -9.43
CA GLU A 3 -14.82 18.88 -10.68
C GLU A 3 -14.49 17.39 -10.48
N VAL A 4 -13.93 17.02 -9.31
CA VAL A 4 -13.60 15.63 -8.96
C VAL A 4 -14.17 15.27 -7.59
N ILE A 5 -14.76 14.08 -7.48
CA ILE A 5 -15.07 13.43 -6.20
C ILE A 5 -14.21 12.17 -6.07
N VAL A 6 -13.51 12.04 -4.96
CA VAL A 6 -12.75 10.84 -4.58
C VAL A 6 -13.47 10.16 -3.43
N ILE A 7 -13.81 8.87 -3.60
CA ILE A 7 -14.59 8.09 -2.63
C ILE A 7 -13.67 7.13 -1.89
N GLY A 8 -13.39 7.42 -0.62
CA GLY A 8 -12.53 6.64 0.27
C GLY A 8 -11.21 7.33 0.59
N GLY A 9 -10.88 7.44 1.89
CA GLY A 9 -9.70 8.15 2.44
C GLY A 9 -8.47 7.27 2.66
N GLY A 10 -8.37 6.08 2.02
CA GLY A 10 -7.17 5.25 2.06
C GLY A 10 -6.02 5.82 1.21
N HIS A 11 -4.89 5.10 1.12
CA HIS A 11 -3.70 5.56 0.39
C HIS A 11 -3.98 5.96 -1.06
N ALA A 12 -4.85 5.22 -1.76
CA ALA A 12 -5.26 5.57 -3.12
C ALA A 12 -6.04 6.88 -3.17
N GLY A 13 -6.99 7.05 -2.25
CA GLY A 13 -7.81 8.27 -2.20
C GLY A 13 -7.02 9.51 -1.83
N CYS A 14 -6.06 9.38 -0.91
CA CYS A 14 -5.16 10.47 -0.54
C CYS A 14 -4.33 10.95 -1.74
N GLU A 15 -3.65 10.04 -2.44
CA GLU A 15 -2.82 10.39 -3.59
C GLU A 15 -3.65 10.93 -4.77
N ALA A 16 -4.84 10.34 -5.02
CA ALA A 16 -5.75 10.84 -6.06
C ALA A 16 -6.25 12.26 -5.75
N SER A 17 -6.64 12.52 -4.50
CA SER A 17 -7.14 13.82 -4.08
C SER A 17 -6.06 14.90 -4.15
N LEU A 18 -4.85 14.59 -3.66
CA LEU A 18 -3.70 15.49 -3.75
C LEU A 18 -3.34 15.80 -5.21
N ALA A 19 -3.33 14.78 -6.08
CA ALA A 19 -3.03 14.98 -7.49
C ALA A 19 -4.05 15.92 -8.18
N CYS A 20 -5.34 15.71 -7.96
CA CYS A 20 -6.38 16.55 -8.55
C CYS A 20 -6.33 17.99 -8.02
N ALA A 21 -6.24 18.15 -6.70
CA ALA A 21 -6.27 19.46 -6.05
C ALA A 21 -5.02 20.29 -6.36
N LYS A 22 -3.82 19.69 -6.34
CA LYS A 22 -2.55 20.36 -6.71
C LYS A 22 -2.52 20.79 -8.18
N LYS A 23 -3.27 20.13 -9.06
CA LYS A 23 -3.48 20.55 -10.45
C LYS A 23 -4.52 21.66 -10.61
N GLY A 24 -5.12 22.15 -9.53
CA GLY A 24 -6.07 23.28 -9.51
C GLY A 24 -7.53 22.88 -9.62
N HIS A 25 -7.87 21.58 -9.65
CA HIS A 25 -9.26 21.14 -9.75
C HIS A 25 -9.95 21.10 -8.38
N THR A 26 -11.18 21.64 -8.31
CA THR A 26 -12.01 21.55 -7.12
C THR A 26 -12.35 20.10 -6.80
N THR A 27 -11.80 19.60 -5.71
CA THR A 27 -11.82 18.18 -5.36
C THR A 27 -12.53 17.97 -4.01
N LEU A 28 -13.42 16.98 -3.95
CA LEU A 28 -14.03 16.49 -2.71
C LEU A 28 -13.47 15.10 -2.41
N LEU A 29 -12.82 14.94 -1.25
CA LEU A 29 -12.53 13.63 -0.67
C LEU A 29 -13.66 13.29 0.30
N ILE A 30 -14.42 12.22 0.02
CA ILE A 30 -15.47 11.72 0.91
C ILE A 30 -15.06 10.38 1.52
N THR A 31 -15.14 10.28 2.84
CA THR A 31 -14.71 9.09 3.60
C THR A 31 -15.64 8.84 4.78
N GLY A 32 -15.81 7.58 5.18
CA GLY A 32 -16.69 7.22 6.29
C GLY A 32 -16.17 7.64 7.68
N ASN A 33 -14.84 7.89 7.79
CA ASN A 33 -14.22 8.38 9.02
C ASN A 33 -12.94 9.16 8.69
N ILE A 34 -12.95 10.46 9.00
CA ILE A 34 -11.80 11.34 8.75
C ILE A 34 -10.58 10.93 9.59
N LYS A 35 -10.78 10.39 10.78
CA LYS A 35 -9.68 9.97 11.68
C LYS A 35 -8.88 8.78 11.13
N ASN A 36 -9.44 8.04 10.16
CA ASN A 36 -8.82 6.87 9.55
C ASN A 36 -8.29 7.14 8.14
N ILE A 37 -8.13 8.41 7.77
CA ILE A 37 -7.46 8.79 6.52
C ILE A 37 -6.02 8.28 6.55
N ALA A 38 -5.63 7.56 5.48
CA ALA A 38 -4.32 6.91 5.33
C ALA A 38 -3.95 5.92 6.45
N ASP A 39 -4.96 5.37 7.18
CA ASP A 39 -4.70 4.34 8.18
C ASP A 39 -4.06 3.08 7.56
N MET A 40 -3.33 2.37 8.41
CA MET A 40 -2.65 1.12 8.08
C MET A 40 -3.26 -0.05 8.87
N PRO A 41 -4.47 -0.52 8.54
CA PRO A 41 -5.17 -1.54 9.33
C PRO A 41 -4.46 -2.91 9.33
N CYS A 42 -3.62 -3.17 8.35
CA CYS A 42 -2.78 -4.36 8.27
C CYS A 42 -1.41 -4.09 8.89
N ASN A 43 -0.32 -4.26 8.13
CA ASN A 43 1.04 -4.09 8.64
C ASN A 43 1.46 -2.60 8.72
N PRO A 44 2.28 -2.23 9.72
CA PRO A 44 2.77 -0.87 9.89
C PRO A 44 4.01 -0.59 9.05
N SER A 45 4.04 -0.95 7.76
CA SER A 45 5.24 -0.78 6.96
C SER A 45 4.95 -0.31 5.54
N ILE A 46 5.84 0.54 5.02
CA ILE A 46 5.85 1.03 3.64
C ILE A 46 7.13 0.54 2.95
N GLY A 47 6.99 0.11 1.69
CA GLY A 47 8.09 -0.39 0.90
C GLY A 47 8.28 -1.91 0.97
N GLY A 48 9.51 -2.34 0.70
CA GLY A 48 9.83 -3.75 0.49
C GLY A 48 10.18 -4.07 -0.96
N SER A 49 10.51 -5.31 -1.26
CA SER A 49 10.91 -5.73 -2.61
C SER A 49 9.89 -5.32 -3.67
N ALA A 50 10.29 -4.67 -4.74
CA ALA A 50 9.50 -3.96 -5.75
C ALA A 50 8.71 -2.76 -5.19
N LYS A 51 8.07 -2.88 -4.04
CA LYS A 51 7.19 -1.85 -3.47
C LYS A 51 7.93 -0.57 -3.11
N GLY A 52 9.13 -0.66 -2.51
CA GLY A 52 9.96 0.51 -2.25
C GLY A 52 10.41 1.23 -3.52
N ILE A 53 10.49 0.53 -4.65
CA ILE A 53 10.72 1.15 -5.97
C ILE A 53 9.48 1.96 -6.36
N VAL A 54 8.28 1.40 -6.20
CA VAL A 54 7.01 2.10 -6.47
C VAL A 54 6.87 3.35 -5.61
N VAL A 55 7.25 3.30 -4.33
CA VAL A 55 7.20 4.49 -3.46
C VAL A 55 8.09 5.62 -4.00
N ARG A 56 9.28 5.29 -4.49
CA ARG A 56 10.17 6.28 -5.13
C ARG A 56 9.64 6.75 -6.49
N GLU A 57 8.91 5.93 -7.21
CA GLU A 57 8.23 6.31 -8.45
C GLU A 57 7.05 7.26 -8.18
N ILE A 58 6.28 7.01 -7.10
CA ILE A 58 5.23 7.91 -6.61
C ILE A 58 5.84 9.27 -6.27
N ASP A 59 6.94 9.31 -5.49
CA ASP A 59 7.65 10.53 -5.11
C ASP A 59 8.15 11.30 -6.35
N ALA A 60 8.78 10.61 -7.28
CA ALA A 60 9.30 11.20 -8.52
C ALA A 60 8.22 11.80 -9.43
N LEU A 61 6.99 11.29 -9.35
CA LEU A 61 5.82 11.85 -10.04
C LEU A 61 5.14 12.99 -9.28
N GLY A 62 5.54 13.28 -8.04
CA GLY A 62 4.99 14.34 -7.20
C GLY A 62 3.96 13.88 -6.17
N GLY A 63 3.83 12.55 -5.92
CA GLY A 63 3.01 12.00 -4.84
C GLY A 63 3.63 12.25 -3.46
N TYR A 64 2.90 11.92 -2.40
CA TYR A 64 3.24 12.29 -1.03
C TYR A 64 3.70 11.10 -0.17
N MET A 65 3.37 9.85 -0.54
CA MET A 65 3.64 8.65 0.26
C MET A 65 5.11 8.50 0.67
N GLY A 66 6.06 8.77 -0.24
CA GLY A 66 7.50 8.64 0.03
C GLY A 66 7.97 9.58 1.12
N TYR A 67 7.67 10.85 0.98
CA TYR A 67 7.99 11.88 1.97
C TYR A 67 7.29 11.63 3.32
N ASN A 68 6.02 11.26 3.29
CA ASN A 68 5.29 10.94 4.52
C ASN A 68 5.89 9.73 5.26
N ALA A 69 6.33 8.71 4.53
CA ALA A 69 7.04 7.57 5.10
C ALA A 69 8.36 7.99 5.76
N ASP A 70 9.12 8.90 5.13
CA ASP A 70 10.39 9.39 5.66
C ASP A 70 10.24 10.17 6.97
N ILE A 71 9.21 11.02 7.09
CA ILE A 71 9.00 11.84 8.30
C ILE A 71 8.26 11.14 9.43
N SER A 72 7.74 9.92 9.17
CA SER A 72 6.95 9.14 10.15
C SER A 72 7.49 7.73 10.41
N HIS A 73 8.72 7.40 9.95
CA HIS A 73 9.27 6.07 10.19
C HIS A 73 9.72 5.85 11.64
N LEU A 74 9.59 4.60 12.09
CA LEU A 74 10.20 4.09 13.33
C LEU A 74 11.59 3.54 13.06
N GLN A 75 11.74 2.83 11.94
CA GLN A 75 13.02 2.41 11.40
C GLN A 75 12.95 2.28 9.87
N ILE A 76 14.11 2.34 9.21
CA ILE A 76 14.23 2.16 7.77
C ILE A 76 15.39 1.22 7.44
N LYS A 77 15.22 0.39 6.41
CA LYS A 77 16.22 -0.59 5.94
C LYS A 77 16.31 -0.63 4.43
N MET A 78 17.53 -0.85 3.93
CA MET A 78 17.78 -1.27 2.55
C MET A 78 17.71 -2.79 2.44
N LEU A 79 16.63 -3.29 1.87
CA LEU A 79 16.50 -4.72 1.60
C LEU A 79 17.37 -5.16 0.43
N ASN A 80 17.87 -6.39 0.50
CA ASN A 80 18.73 -6.98 -0.54
C ASN A 80 20.03 -6.18 -0.81
N SER A 81 20.58 -5.48 0.17
CA SER A 81 21.81 -4.67 0.05
C SER A 81 23.00 -5.48 -0.49
N LYS A 82 23.08 -6.77 -0.15
CA LYS A 82 24.12 -7.70 -0.65
C LYS A 82 23.84 -8.26 -2.06
N LYS A 83 22.71 -7.91 -2.69
CA LYS A 83 22.32 -8.35 -4.03
C LYS A 83 22.50 -7.21 -5.03
N GLY A 84 22.33 -7.51 -6.32
CA GLY A 84 22.43 -6.52 -7.39
C GLY A 84 21.37 -5.40 -7.30
N PRO A 85 21.63 -4.24 -7.94
CA PRO A 85 20.80 -3.03 -7.81
C PRO A 85 19.34 -3.21 -8.26
N GLY A 86 19.07 -4.14 -9.18
CA GLY A 86 17.73 -4.42 -9.70
C GLY A 86 16.73 -5.00 -8.68
N VAL A 87 17.20 -5.38 -7.46
CA VAL A 87 16.34 -5.92 -6.39
C VAL A 87 16.53 -5.20 -5.06
N ARG A 88 17.45 -4.24 -4.98
CA ARG A 88 17.59 -3.39 -3.80
C ARG A 88 16.35 -2.52 -3.65
N SER A 89 15.86 -2.35 -2.44
CA SER A 89 14.66 -1.57 -2.20
C SER A 89 14.53 -1.20 -0.73
N LEU A 90 14.02 -0.02 -0.45
CA LEU A 90 13.77 0.45 0.91
C LEU A 90 12.51 -0.18 1.50
N ARG A 91 12.54 -0.39 2.81
CA ARG A 91 11.37 -0.67 3.64
C ARG A 91 11.49 0.13 4.93
N CYS A 92 10.46 0.87 5.27
CA CYS A 92 10.34 1.49 6.58
C CYS A 92 9.23 0.84 7.40
N GLN A 93 9.44 0.82 8.72
CA GLN A 93 8.40 0.63 9.71
C GLN A 93 7.81 2.00 10.00
N ALA A 94 6.52 2.19 9.70
CA ALA A 94 5.86 3.49 9.86
C ALA A 94 5.15 3.57 11.22
N ASP A 95 5.15 4.75 11.82
CA ASP A 95 4.36 5.06 13.00
C ASP A 95 2.89 5.28 12.60
N LYS A 96 2.00 4.41 13.07
CA LYS A 96 0.57 4.47 12.76
C LYS A 96 -0.19 5.64 13.40
N THR A 97 0.47 6.48 14.16
CA THR A 97 -0.07 7.76 14.65
C THR A 97 0.36 8.88 13.73
N THR A 98 1.67 9.06 13.57
CA THR A 98 2.23 10.21 12.83
C THR A 98 2.00 10.13 11.32
N TYR A 99 1.99 8.92 10.74
CA TYR A 99 1.78 8.77 9.30
C TYR A 99 0.37 9.22 8.84
N PRO A 100 -0.73 8.77 9.46
CA PRO A 100 -2.07 9.28 9.15
C PRO A 100 -2.25 10.76 9.49
N GLU A 101 -1.71 11.22 10.63
CA GLU A 101 -1.79 12.64 11.05
C GLU A 101 -1.10 13.57 10.03
N ASN A 102 0.10 13.21 9.57
CA ASN A 102 0.81 13.98 8.54
C ASN A 102 0.05 13.99 7.21
N MET A 103 -0.52 12.86 6.79
CA MET A 103 -1.32 12.80 5.58
C MET A 103 -2.58 13.66 5.70
N LEU A 104 -3.30 13.58 6.81
CA LEU A 104 -4.48 14.42 7.05
C LEU A 104 -4.12 15.90 7.04
N LYS A 105 -3.01 16.27 7.67
CA LYS A 105 -2.51 17.65 7.67
C LYS A 105 -2.18 18.14 6.26
N GLU A 106 -1.53 17.32 5.43
CA GLU A 106 -1.24 17.66 4.02
C GLU A 106 -2.54 17.89 3.24
N LEU A 107 -3.51 16.97 3.38
CA LEU A 107 -4.80 17.09 2.70
C LEU A 107 -5.55 18.36 3.11
N LEU A 108 -5.61 18.68 4.42
CA LEU A 108 -6.29 19.86 4.94
C LEU A 108 -5.63 21.17 4.49
N ASN A 109 -4.32 21.17 4.28
CA ASN A 109 -3.56 22.35 3.84
C ASN A 109 -3.49 22.48 2.31
N THR A 110 -3.98 21.49 1.55
CA THR A 110 -3.95 21.53 0.07
C THR A 110 -5.08 22.40 -0.45
N PRO A 111 -4.78 23.47 -1.20
CA PRO A 111 -5.81 24.29 -1.85
C PRO A 111 -6.71 23.45 -2.76
N ASN A 112 -7.95 23.90 -2.97
CA ASN A 112 -8.97 23.24 -3.82
C ASN A 112 -9.44 21.87 -3.33
N LEU A 113 -9.03 21.41 -2.13
CA LEU A 113 -9.45 20.15 -1.54
C LEU A 113 -10.40 20.36 -0.38
N THR A 114 -11.55 19.71 -0.44
CA THR A 114 -12.53 19.63 0.66
C THR A 114 -12.60 18.19 1.13
N ILE A 115 -12.66 17.98 2.44
CA ILE A 115 -12.87 16.65 3.04
C ILE A 115 -14.25 16.62 3.68
N LYS A 116 -15.01 15.55 3.42
CA LYS A 116 -16.33 15.30 3.97
C LYS A 116 -16.41 13.91 4.60
N GLU A 117 -16.96 13.85 5.82
CA GLU A 117 -17.25 12.58 6.48
C GLU A 117 -18.67 12.14 6.13
N ASP A 118 -18.78 11.16 5.24
CA ASP A 118 -20.02 10.47 4.88
C ASP A 118 -19.67 9.21 4.07
N LEU A 119 -20.63 8.34 3.85
CA LEU A 119 -20.51 7.17 2.97
C LEU A 119 -21.30 7.42 1.67
N VAL A 120 -20.74 6.96 0.56
CA VAL A 120 -21.43 7.03 -0.74
C VAL A 120 -22.34 5.84 -0.91
N LYS A 121 -23.61 6.13 -1.20
CA LYS A 121 -24.67 5.14 -1.42
C LYS A 121 -24.82 4.77 -2.89
N GLU A 122 -24.82 5.76 -3.77
CA GLU A 122 -25.15 5.56 -5.19
C GLU A 122 -24.38 6.54 -6.08
N LEU A 123 -24.05 6.10 -7.30
CA LEU A 123 -23.54 6.94 -8.37
C LEU A 123 -24.69 7.51 -9.18
N ILE A 124 -24.63 8.79 -9.54
CA ILE A 124 -25.54 9.41 -10.49
C ILE A 124 -24.88 9.32 -11.88
N ILE A 125 -25.47 8.51 -12.75
CA ILE A 125 -24.96 8.28 -14.11
C ILE A 125 -26.06 8.56 -15.11
N GLU A 126 -25.75 9.40 -16.11
CA GLU A 126 -26.63 9.71 -17.22
C GLU A 126 -25.88 9.49 -18.53
N ASN A 127 -26.51 8.83 -19.50
CA ASN A 127 -25.92 8.55 -20.82
C ASN A 127 -24.51 7.91 -20.75
N ASN A 128 -24.29 6.97 -19.79
CA ASN A 128 -23.00 6.34 -19.52
C ASN A 128 -21.88 7.33 -19.12
N GLU A 129 -22.23 8.46 -18.53
CA GLU A 129 -21.28 9.44 -18.00
C GLU A 129 -21.65 9.79 -16.55
N VAL A 130 -20.65 9.93 -15.65
CA VAL A 130 -20.89 10.32 -14.26
C VAL A 130 -21.39 11.76 -14.18
N GLN A 131 -22.36 12.00 -13.28
CA GLN A 131 -22.92 13.32 -12.98
C GLN A 131 -22.73 13.69 -11.50
N GLY A 132 -22.46 12.71 -10.63
CA GLY A 132 -22.31 12.93 -9.21
C GLY A 132 -22.55 11.68 -8.38
N ILE A 133 -22.80 11.89 -7.10
CA ILE A 133 -23.06 10.86 -6.10
C ILE A 133 -24.28 11.17 -5.25
N ILE A 134 -24.83 10.14 -4.60
CA ILE A 134 -25.77 10.27 -3.49
C ILE A 134 -25.10 9.64 -2.28
N THR A 135 -25.06 10.38 -1.15
CA THR A 135 -24.49 9.90 0.10
C THR A 135 -25.50 9.07 0.89
N GLU A 136 -25.07 8.39 1.95
CA GLU A 136 -25.97 7.67 2.84
C GLU A 136 -26.90 8.63 3.62
N THR A 137 -26.51 9.88 3.81
CA THR A 137 -27.36 10.93 4.34
C THR A 137 -28.34 11.51 3.31
N ASN A 138 -28.41 10.93 2.10
CA ASN A 138 -29.24 11.32 0.96
C ASN A 138 -28.89 12.70 0.34
N GLU A 139 -27.70 13.21 0.59
CA GLU A 139 -27.23 14.42 -0.09
C GLU A 139 -26.80 14.09 -1.52
N LYS A 140 -27.25 14.91 -2.49
CA LYS A 140 -26.80 14.82 -3.89
C LYS A 140 -25.66 15.78 -4.13
N ILE A 141 -24.52 15.27 -4.59
CA ILE A 141 -23.32 16.07 -4.87
C ILE A 141 -22.91 15.85 -6.32
N SER A 142 -22.93 16.92 -7.12
CA SER A 142 -22.58 16.87 -8.55
C SER A 142 -21.06 16.91 -8.76
N ALA A 143 -20.57 16.12 -9.72
CA ALA A 143 -19.17 16.10 -10.12
C ALA A 143 -19.02 15.72 -11.61
N LYS A 144 -17.93 16.19 -12.23
CA LYS A 144 -17.55 15.83 -13.62
C LYS A 144 -16.77 14.52 -13.69
N LYS A 145 -16.00 14.19 -12.65
CA LYS A 145 -15.20 12.95 -12.53
C LYS A 145 -15.38 12.35 -11.15
N ILE A 146 -15.34 11.01 -11.08
CA ILE A 146 -15.42 10.26 -9.83
C ILE A 146 -14.29 9.23 -9.80
N ILE A 147 -13.57 9.15 -8.69
CA ILE A 147 -12.50 8.16 -8.46
C ILE A 147 -12.89 7.30 -7.25
N ILE A 148 -13.13 6.01 -7.47
CA ILE A 148 -13.51 5.07 -6.40
C ILE A 148 -12.26 4.42 -5.80
N THR A 149 -12.07 4.56 -4.48
CA THR A 149 -10.90 4.08 -3.75
C THR A 149 -11.30 3.42 -2.42
N THR A 150 -12.38 2.65 -2.43
CA THR A 150 -13.05 2.09 -1.24
C THR A 150 -12.27 1.02 -0.48
N GLY A 151 -11.13 0.57 -0.99
CA GLY A 151 -10.27 -0.39 -0.28
C GLY A 151 -11.00 -1.69 0.06
N THR A 152 -10.89 -2.10 1.33
CA THR A 152 -11.54 -3.30 1.87
C THR A 152 -12.93 -3.05 2.43
N TYR A 153 -13.48 -1.84 2.29
CA TYR A 153 -14.78 -1.48 2.92
C TYR A 153 -15.99 -1.80 2.05
N LEU A 154 -15.80 -2.06 0.73
CA LEU A 154 -16.91 -2.26 -0.19
C LEU A 154 -17.60 -3.59 0.09
N ASN A 155 -18.84 -3.53 0.61
CA ASN A 155 -19.66 -4.68 1.00
C ASN A 155 -18.91 -5.67 1.91
N ALA A 156 -18.17 -5.14 2.88
CA ALA A 156 -17.21 -5.90 3.67
C ALA A 156 -17.84 -6.80 4.72
N ASP A 157 -17.25 -7.99 4.88
CA ASP A 157 -17.55 -8.95 5.95
C ASP A 157 -16.26 -9.27 6.74
N ILE A 158 -16.36 -9.24 8.07
CA ILE A 158 -15.31 -9.72 8.99
C ILE A 158 -15.58 -11.17 9.33
N LEU A 159 -14.53 -12.01 9.29
CA LEU A 159 -14.61 -13.45 9.54
C LEU A 159 -13.54 -13.90 10.54
N ARG A 160 -13.96 -14.63 11.57
CA ARG A 160 -13.08 -15.22 12.59
C ARG A 160 -13.75 -16.49 13.17
N GLY A 161 -13.07 -17.62 13.13
CA GLY A 161 -13.66 -18.91 13.47
C GLY A 161 -14.90 -19.17 12.61
N HIS A 162 -16.02 -19.45 13.23
CA HIS A 162 -17.31 -19.63 12.56
C HIS A 162 -18.16 -18.34 12.53
N ASN A 163 -17.63 -17.22 12.98
CA ASN A 163 -18.34 -15.96 13.02
C ASN A 163 -18.13 -15.14 11.75
N LYS A 164 -19.24 -14.63 11.18
CA LYS A 164 -19.26 -13.71 10.06
C LYS A 164 -20.23 -12.57 10.34
N HIS A 165 -19.79 -11.33 10.16
CA HIS A 165 -20.66 -10.16 10.30
C HIS A 165 -20.22 -9.02 9.38
N LYS A 166 -21.14 -8.14 9.02
CA LYS A 166 -20.83 -6.92 8.25
C LYS A 166 -19.96 -5.98 9.08
N GLY A 167 -18.84 -5.56 8.53
CA GLY A 167 -17.88 -4.68 9.22
C GLY A 167 -16.66 -4.36 8.39
N GLY A 168 -16.04 -3.23 8.68
CA GLY A 168 -14.71 -2.84 8.20
C GLY A 168 -13.63 -3.06 9.26
N PRO A 169 -12.35 -2.76 8.94
CA PRO A 169 -11.28 -2.70 9.93
C PRO A 169 -11.68 -1.85 11.14
N HIS A 170 -11.18 -2.20 12.32
CA HIS A 170 -11.45 -1.47 13.57
C HIS A 170 -12.94 -1.36 13.99
N GLY A 171 -13.80 -2.25 13.46
CA GLY A 171 -15.24 -2.23 13.75
C GLY A 171 -16.03 -1.14 13.02
N GLU A 172 -15.46 -0.55 11.99
CA GLU A 172 -16.09 0.50 11.21
C GLU A 172 -17.22 -0.01 10.32
N LYS A 173 -18.10 0.93 9.95
CA LYS A 173 -19.21 0.66 9.04
C LYS A 173 -18.71 0.40 7.62
N PRO A 174 -19.11 -0.70 6.96
CA PRO A 174 -18.75 -0.96 5.56
C PRO A 174 -19.65 -0.15 4.62
N SER A 175 -19.16 0.11 3.41
CA SER A 175 -19.95 0.69 2.32
C SER A 175 -20.79 -0.41 1.66
N LEU A 176 -22.07 -0.50 1.99
CA LEU A 176 -22.94 -1.59 1.55
C LEU A 176 -23.58 -1.34 0.17
N TYR A 177 -24.05 -0.12 -0.06
CA TYR A 177 -24.93 0.17 -1.21
C TYR A 177 -24.18 0.47 -2.51
N LEU A 178 -22.96 1.00 -2.41
CA LEU A 178 -22.19 1.39 -3.60
C LEU A 178 -21.86 0.19 -4.52
N SER A 179 -21.69 -1.01 -3.95
CA SER A 179 -21.47 -2.24 -4.74
C SER A 179 -22.67 -2.55 -5.63
N GLU A 180 -23.90 -2.44 -5.08
CA GLU A 180 -25.13 -2.63 -5.83
C GLU A 180 -25.30 -1.57 -6.93
N SER A 181 -24.98 -0.31 -6.62
CA SER A 181 -24.98 0.78 -7.60
C SER A 181 -24.04 0.49 -8.78
N LEU A 182 -22.82 0.01 -8.53
CA LEU A 182 -21.86 -0.38 -9.57
C LEU A 182 -22.40 -1.52 -10.44
N GLN A 183 -22.95 -2.57 -9.82
CA GLN A 183 -23.53 -3.71 -10.53
C GLN A 183 -24.73 -3.32 -11.39
N LYS A 184 -25.62 -2.45 -10.90
CA LYS A 184 -26.76 -1.89 -11.65
C LYS A 184 -26.33 -1.19 -12.94
N HIS A 185 -25.16 -0.58 -12.95
CA HIS A 185 -24.56 0.04 -14.13
C HIS A 185 -23.65 -0.91 -14.94
N GLY A 186 -23.75 -2.21 -14.71
CA GLY A 186 -23.11 -3.26 -15.49
C GLY A 186 -21.61 -3.47 -15.19
N ILE A 187 -21.08 -2.92 -14.09
CA ILE A 187 -19.70 -3.20 -13.64
C ILE A 187 -19.67 -4.61 -13.02
N LYS A 188 -18.77 -5.45 -13.53
CA LYS A 188 -18.58 -6.80 -13.01
C LYS A 188 -17.81 -6.76 -11.70
N MET A 189 -18.34 -7.47 -10.69
CA MET A 189 -17.74 -7.56 -9.37
C MET A 189 -17.12 -8.94 -9.11
N ARG A 190 -16.12 -8.96 -8.23
CA ARG A 190 -15.47 -10.16 -7.70
C ARG A 190 -15.43 -10.10 -6.19
N ARG A 191 -15.44 -11.24 -5.51
CA ARG A 191 -15.27 -11.32 -4.07
C ARG A 191 -13.83 -11.69 -3.74
N LEU A 192 -13.12 -10.81 -3.03
CA LEU A 192 -11.74 -11.01 -2.62
C LEU A 192 -11.63 -11.04 -1.09
N LYS A 193 -10.53 -11.58 -0.59
CA LYS A 193 -10.26 -11.72 0.84
C LYS A 193 -8.84 -11.25 1.15
N THR A 194 -8.69 -10.57 2.28
CA THR A 194 -7.40 -10.37 2.95
C THR A 194 -7.52 -10.71 4.43
N GLY A 195 -6.48 -10.48 5.23
CA GLY A 195 -6.53 -10.75 6.66
C GLY A 195 -5.45 -10.00 7.40
N THR A 196 -5.58 -9.96 8.72
CA THR A 196 -4.63 -9.33 9.63
C THR A 196 -4.29 -10.28 10.78
N PRO A 197 -3.06 -10.24 11.31
CA PRO A 197 -2.67 -11.01 12.48
C PRO A 197 -3.14 -10.34 13.78
N PRO A 198 -3.02 -11.03 14.91
CA PRO A 198 -3.25 -10.45 16.22
C PRO A 198 -2.23 -9.36 16.56
N ARG A 199 -2.57 -8.51 17.54
CA ARG A 199 -1.67 -7.60 18.24
C ARG A 199 -1.50 -8.10 19.66
N VAL A 200 -0.31 -7.92 20.20
CA VAL A 200 0.02 -8.29 21.58
C VAL A 200 0.55 -7.08 22.34
N LEU A 201 0.37 -7.09 23.65
CA LEU A 201 0.84 -6.05 24.54
C LEU A 201 2.37 -6.08 24.63
N LYS A 202 3.03 -4.96 24.37
CA LYS A 202 4.50 -4.83 24.34
C LYS A 202 5.17 -5.33 25.63
N SER A 203 4.61 -4.99 26.80
CA SER A 203 5.14 -5.37 28.12
C SER A 203 5.00 -6.86 28.45
N SER A 204 4.20 -7.62 27.70
CA SER A 204 3.99 -9.05 27.92
C SER A 204 4.92 -9.96 27.10
N ILE A 205 5.83 -9.36 26.30
CA ILE A 205 6.78 -10.09 25.46
C ILE A 205 8.10 -10.28 26.19
N ASN A 206 8.66 -11.50 26.17
CA ASN A 206 10.02 -11.78 26.60
C ASN A 206 11.02 -11.59 25.44
N TYR A 207 11.50 -10.38 25.26
CA TYR A 207 12.42 -10.03 24.16
C TYR A 207 13.76 -10.76 24.23
N SER A 208 14.18 -11.28 25.39
CA SER A 208 15.44 -12.03 25.51
C SER A 208 15.45 -13.35 24.74
N GLU A 209 14.27 -13.88 24.40
CA GLU A 209 14.05 -15.08 23.58
C GLU A 209 13.85 -14.76 22.09
N CYS A 210 13.90 -13.50 21.70
CA CYS A 210 13.67 -13.03 20.33
C CYS A 210 14.95 -12.46 19.72
N GLN A 211 15.11 -12.57 18.41
CA GLN A 211 16.23 -11.94 17.70
C GLN A 211 15.89 -10.47 17.41
N GLU A 212 16.76 -9.56 17.84
CA GLU A 212 16.59 -8.12 17.54
C GLU A 212 16.90 -7.81 16.08
N GLU A 213 16.05 -7.02 15.43
CA GLU A 213 16.16 -6.58 14.03
C GLU A 213 16.17 -5.04 13.96
N LYS A 214 17.38 -4.45 13.96
CA LYS A 214 17.59 -3.00 13.92
C LYS A 214 17.38 -2.42 12.50
N GLY A 215 17.15 -1.11 12.43
CA GLY A 215 17.27 -0.32 11.20
C GLY A 215 18.70 -0.28 10.66
N ASP A 216 18.87 0.26 9.44
CA ASP A 216 20.21 0.45 8.90
C ASP A 216 20.98 1.58 9.62
N SER A 217 22.31 1.51 9.60
CA SER A 217 23.23 2.49 10.21
C SER A 217 23.56 3.66 9.29
N GLU A 218 22.82 3.82 8.20
CA GLU A 218 22.96 4.90 7.24
C GLU A 218 21.68 5.75 7.19
N LEU A 219 21.82 7.04 6.87
CA LEU A 219 20.68 7.89 6.60
C LEU A 219 20.05 7.50 5.26
N LEU A 220 18.81 7.04 5.30
CA LEU A 220 18.06 6.58 4.14
C LEU A 220 16.75 7.36 4.02
N SER A 221 16.28 7.60 2.79
CA SER A 221 14.99 8.20 2.51
C SER A 221 14.35 7.64 1.24
N PHE A 222 13.02 7.62 1.17
CA PHE A 222 12.28 7.34 -0.05
C PHE A 222 12.25 8.56 -0.96
N SER A 223 12.00 9.76 -0.40
CA SER A 223 11.90 10.96 -1.20
C SER A 223 13.26 11.38 -1.75
N ASN A 224 13.27 11.75 -3.04
CA ASN A 224 14.44 12.30 -3.71
C ASN A 224 14.60 13.83 -3.44
N PHE A 225 13.60 14.43 -2.78
CA PHE A 225 13.50 15.86 -2.52
C PHE A 225 13.61 16.19 -1.04
N TYR A 226 13.98 15.21 -0.21
CA TYR A 226 14.12 15.31 1.23
C TYR A 226 15.47 14.78 1.69
N GLU A 227 16.18 15.58 2.48
CA GLU A 227 17.41 15.16 3.16
C GLU A 227 17.05 14.65 4.56
N PRO A 228 17.29 13.36 4.86
CA PRO A 228 16.93 12.79 6.15
C PRO A 228 17.84 13.33 7.25
N THR A 229 17.24 13.74 8.37
CA THR A 229 17.91 14.31 9.54
C THR A 229 17.63 13.55 10.83
N TYR A 230 17.07 12.35 10.76
CA TYR A 230 16.76 11.54 11.93
C TYR A 230 18.01 10.99 12.61
N ASP A 231 17.89 10.75 13.92
CA ASP A 231 18.94 10.12 14.71
C ASP A 231 18.92 8.60 14.47
N ILE A 232 19.97 8.07 13.86
CA ILE A 232 20.11 6.65 13.50
C ILE A 232 20.00 5.75 14.73
N ASP A 233 20.55 6.15 15.87
CA ASP A 233 20.60 5.37 17.11
C ASP A 233 19.24 5.33 17.83
N LYS A 234 18.31 6.21 17.46
CA LYS A 234 16.96 6.27 18.03
C LYS A 234 15.89 5.51 17.22
N GLN A 235 16.31 4.76 16.22
CA GLN A 235 15.37 3.90 15.49
C GLN A 235 14.83 2.81 16.41
N VAL A 236 13.53 2.50 16.28
CA VAL A 236 12.86 1.48 17.09
C VAL A 236 13.05 0.11 16.44
N PRO A 237 13.66 -0.88 17.13
CA PRO A 237 13.88 -2.20 16.55
C PRO A 237 12.58 -2.99 16.44
N CYS A 238 12.54 -3.88 15.45
CA CYS A 238 11.61 -5.01 15.40
C CYS A 238 12.31 -6.24 16.00
N TYR A 239 11.53 -7.30 16.24
CA TYR A 239 12.07 -8.56 16.72
C TYR A 239 11.56 -9.72 15.87
N LEU A 240 12.34 -10.80 15.82
CA LEU A 240 12.04 -12.01 15.08
C LEU A 240 11.90 -13.18 16.04
N THR A 241 10.81 -13.90 15.89
CA THR A 241 10.59 -15.22 16.49
C THR A 241 10.08 -16.20 15.43
N TYR A 242 9.70 -17.39 15.82
CA TYR A 242 9.31 -18.44 14.88
C TYR A 242 8.13 -19.26 15.41
N THR A 243 7.32 -19.78 14.51
CA THR A 243 6.44 -20.90 14.82
C THR A 243 7.28 -22.17 15.06
N ASN A 244 6.72 -23.14 15.73
CA ASN A 244 7.36 -24.42 16.04
C ASN A 244 6.40 -25.60 15.81
N LYS A 245 6.85 -26.82 16.12
CA LYS A 245 6.04 -28.05 15.93
C LYS A 245 4.74 -28.05 16.73
N GLU A 246 4.75 -27.45 17.93
CA GLU A 246 3.53 -27.31 18.74
C GLU A 246 2.53 -26.36 18.08
N THR A 247 3.00 -25.18 17.65
CA THR A 247 2.17 -24.24 16.89
C THR A 247 1.55 -24.90 15.67
N HIS A 248 2.36 -25.66 14.90
CA HIS A 248 1.89 -26.37 13.70
C HIS A 248 0.84 -27.44 14.04
N LYS A 249 1.08 -28.20 15.12
CA LYS A 249 0.14 -29.23 15.58
C LYS A 249 -1.20 -28.63 15.99
N ILE A 250 -1.20 -27.56 16.79
CA ILE A 250 -2.43 -26.87 17.20
C ILE A 250 -3.25 -26.43 15.98
N ILE A 251 -2.61 -25.89 14.94
CA ILE A 251 -3.29 -25.47 13.70
C ILE A 251 -3.88 -26.67 12.96
N LEU A 252 -3.08 -27.73 12.74
CA LEU A 252 -3.50 -28.90 11.98
C LEU A 252 -4.66 -29.65 12.65
N ASP A 253 -4.65 -29.74 13.97
CA ASP A 253 -5.68 -30.41 14.77
C ASP A 253 -7.01 -29.62 14.82
N ASN A 254 -7.04 -28.33 14.36
CA ASN A 254 -8.20 -27.44 14.46
C ASN A 254 -8.52 -26.69 13.15
N LEU A 255 -8.12 -27.23 11.99
CA LEU A 255 -8.38 -26.59 10.70
C LEU A 255 -9.87 -26.35 10.43
N ASP A 256 -10.72 -27.26 10.86
CA ASP A 256 -12.19 -27.21 10.74
C ASP A 256 -12.80 -26.01 11.49
N LYS A 257 -12.10 -25.48 12.51
CA LYS A 257 -12.56 -24.35 13.32
C LYS A 257 -12.18 -22.99 12.73
N CYS A 258 -11.31 -22.94 11.72
CA CYS A 258 -10.94 -21.66 11.10
C CYS A 258 -11.88 -21.30 9.95
N ALA A 259 -12.16 -20.01 9.78
CA ALA A 259 -13.04 -19.52 8.72
C ALA A 259 -12.57 -19.90 7.31
N LEU A 260 -11.25 -20.06 7.12
CA LEU A 260 -10.68 -20.40 5.81
C LEU A 260 -11.01 -21.83 5.36
N TYR A 261 -10.92 -22.81 6.29
CA TYR A 261 -11.10 -24.24 5.96
C TYR A 261 -12.50 -24.77 6.29
N SER A 262 -13.32 -24.02 7.03
CA SER A 262 -14.72 -24.37 7.28
C SER A 262 -15.66 -24.08 6.11
N GLY A 263 -15.15 -23.47 5.03
CA GLY A 263 -15.98 -23.08 3.87
C GLY A 263 -16.77 -21.78 4.06
N LEU A 264 -16.56 -21.06 5.16
CA LEU A 264 -17.23 -19.79 5.46
C LEU A 264 -16.72 -18.65 4.56
N ILE A 265 -15.44 -18.70 4.16
CA ILE A 265 -14.81 -17.76 3.25
C ILE A 265 -15.07 -18.17 1.81
N VAL A 266 -15.68 -17.28 1.04
CA VAL A 266 -15.96 -17.45 -0.40
C VAL A 266 -14.95 -16.68 -1.25
N GLY A 267 -14.44 -15.56 -0.71
CA GLY A 267 -13.50 -14.69 -1.39
C GLY A 267 -12.10 -15.31 -1.57
N ILE A 268 -11.50 -15.04 -2.72
CA ILE A 268 -10.16 -15.54 -3.04
C ILE A 268 -9.11 -14.72 -2.26
N GLY A 269 -8.23 -15.40 -1.54
CA GLY A 269 -7.16 -14.80 -0.75
C GLY A 269 -5.87 -14.56 -1.55
N PRO A 270 -4.97 -13.67 -1.08
CA PRO A 270 -3.71 -13.38 -1.76
C PRO A 270 -2.69 -14.52 -1.60
N ARG A 271 -2.14 -15.00 -2.70
CA ARG A 271 -1.12 -16.06 -2.74
C ARG A 271 0.16 -15.69 -1.97
N TYR A 272 0.56 -14.44 -2.02
CA TYR A 272 1.83 -13.96 -1.43
C TYR A 272 1.68 -13.32 -0.04
N CYS A 273 0.49 -13.40 0.55
CA CYS A 273 0.22 -13.05 1.94
C CYS A 273 -0.75 -14.09 2.53
N PRO A 274 -0.38 -15.40 2.51
CA PRO A 274 -1.24 -16.44 3.02
C PRO A 274 -1.40 -16.31 4.54
N SER A 275 -2.52 -16.77 5.06
CA SER A 275 -2.68 -16.95 6.50
C SER A 275 -1.68 -17.99 7.04
N ILE A 276 -1.49 -18.01 8.35
CA ILE A 276 -0.55 -18.98 8.96
C ILE A 276 -1.04 -20.42 8.73
N GLU A 277 -2.35 -20.66 8.73
CA GLU A 277 -2.95 -21.95 8.42
C GLU A 277 -2.57 -22.42 7.01
N ASP A 278 -2.69 -21.53 6.03
CA ASP A 278 -2.32 -21.78 4.64
C ASP A 278 -0.82 -22.10 4.49
N LYS A 279 0.04 -21.39 5.22
CA LYS A 279 1.49 -21.65 5.20
C LYS A 279 1.80 -23.04 5.69
N ILE A 280 1.21 -23.44 6.81
CA ILE A 280 1.47 -24.74 7.45
C ILE A 280 0.92 -25.88 6.59
N VAL A 281 -0.26 -25.71 6.00
CA VAL A 281 -0.85 -26.74 5.11
C VAL A 281 -0.07 -26.87 3.80
N LYS A 282 0.34 -25.75 3.19
CA LYS A 282 1.03 -25.76 1.88
C LYS A 282 2.52 -26.07 1.97
N PHE A 283 3.16 -25.77 3.09
CA PHE A 283 4.61 -25.93 3.31
C PHE A 283 4.89 -26.86 4.51
N LYS A 284 4.32 -28.05 4.46
CA LYS A 284 4.42 -29.09 5.53
C LYS A 284 5.86 -29.49 5.89
N ASP A 285 6.77 -29.38 4.92
CA ASP A 285 8.19 -29.72 5.09
C ASP A 285 9.01 -28.64 5.82
N LYS A 286 8.40 -27.51 6.18
CA LYS A 286 9.04 -26.45 6.93
C LYS A 286 8.82 -26.64 8.43
N ASP A 287 9.91 -26.80 9.19
CA ASP A 287 9.84 -26.97 10.65
C ASP A 287 9.36 -25.70 11.37
N ARG A 288 9.53 -24.53 10.74
CA ARG A 288 9.18 -23.22 11.33
C ARG A 288 8.93 -22.15 10.27
N HIS A 289 8.14 -21.15 10.62
CA HIS A 289 7.90 -19.93 9.83
C HIS A 289 8.32 -18.72 10.65
N GLN A 290 8.89 -17.72 9.96
CA GLN A 290 9.31 -16.45 10.56
C GLN A 290 8.08 -15.63 10.98
N ILE A 291 8.15 -15.08 12.19
CA ILE A 291 7.16 -14.19 12.79
C ILE A 291 7.88 -12.94 13.24
N PHE A 292 7.44 -11.78 12.73
CA PHE A 292 8.00 -10.49 13.06
C PHE A 292 7.16 -9.81 14.15
N LEU A 293 7.81 -9.33 15.19
CA LEU A 293 7.19 -8.51 16.23
C LEU A 293 7.49 -7.06 15.89
N GLU A 294 6.50 -6.37 15.32
CA GLU A 294 6.66 -5.05 14.71
C GLU A 294 5.93 -3.99 15.55
N PRO A 295 6.64 -3.01 16.14
CA PRO A 295 6.00 -1.88 16.82
C PRO A 295 5.09 -1.11 15.86
N GLU A 296 3.86 -0.82 16.28
CA GLU A 296 2.92 -0.05 15.46
C GLU A 296 3.05 1.46 15.69
N ARG A 297 3.59 1.87 16.86
CA ARG A 297 3.75 3.28 17.27
C ARG A 297 5.01 3.45 18.12
N LYS A 298 5.62 4.63 18.06
CA LYS A 298 6.82 4.97 18.84
C LYS A 298 6.58 4.83 20.34
N ASN A 299 5.49 5.39 20.81
CA ASN A 299 5.09 5.39 22.22
C ASN A 299 3.86 4.50 22.46
N GLY A 300 3.63 3.47 21.64
CA GLY A 300 2.50 2.57 21.75
C GLY A 300 2.85 1.28 22.48
N ASP A 301 1.81 0.64 23.00
CA ASP A 301 1.91 -0.61 23.75
C ASP A 301 1.54 -1.84 22.92
N GLU A 302 1.17 -1.65 21.64
CA GLU A 302 0.77 -2.73 20.75
C GLU A 302 1.89 -3.12 19.80
N ILE A 303 2.13 -4.44 19.70
CA ILE A 303 3.06 -5.07 18.77
C ILE A 303 2.26 -5.91 17.77
N TYR A 304 2.47 -5.64 16.49
CA TYR A 304 1.91 -6.40 15.38
C TYR A 304 2.65 -7.71 15.20
N VAL A 305 1.94 -8.84 15.16
CA VAL A 305 2.54 -10.18 15.00
C VAL A 305 2.64 -10.51 13.51
N GLY A 306 3.61 -9.88 12.84
CA GLY A 306 3.82 -9.96 11.40
C GLY A 306 4.08 -11.38 10.90
N GLY A 307 3.40 -11.77 9.82
CA GLY A 307 3.49 -13.12 9.26
C GLY A 307 2.54 -14.14 9.86
N PHE A 308 1.75 -13.75 10.88
CA PHE A 308 0.81 -14.61 11.61
C PHE A 308 -0.67 -14.24 11.36
N SER A 309 -1.01 -13.78 10.15
CA SER A 309 -2.42 -13.58 9.79
C SER A 309 -3.20 -14.88 9.97
N THR A 310 -4.32 -14.83 10.69
CA THR A 310 -5.10 -16.02 11.05
C THR A 310 -6.59 -15.78 11.06
N THR A 311 -7.36 -16.83 10.82
CA THR A 311 -8.83 -16.86 10.90
C THR A 311 -9.33 -17.79 12.01
N MET A 312 -8.46 -18.27 12.87
CA MET A 312 -8.80 -19.09 14.02
C MET A 312 -9.67 -18.34 15.04
N PRO A 313 -10.54 -19.01 15.80
CA PRO A 313 -11.25 -18.41 16.92
C PRO A 313 -10.29 -17.92 18.02
N GLU A 314 -10.75 -17.00 18.87
CA GLU A 314 -9.93 -16.26 19.83
C GLU A 314 -9.15 -17.18 20.78
N GLU A 315 -9.81 -18.19 21.34
CA GLU A 315 -9.21 -19.18 22.25
C GLU A 315 -8.05 -19.99 21.62
N LEU A 316 -8.11 -20.21 20.30
CA LEU A 316 -7.03 -20.86 19.58
C LEU A 316 -5.91 -19.88 19.25
N GLN A 317 -6.23 -18.62 18.96
CA GLN A 317 -5.19 -17.59 18.75
C GLN A 317 -4.33 -17.41 20.00
N GLU A 318 -4.93 -17.44 21.21
CA GLU A 318 -4.17 -17.40 22.46
C GLU A 318 -3.20 -18.58 22.59
N LYS A 319 -3.69 -19.82 22.39
CA LYS A 319 -2.84 -21.02 22.44
C LYS A 319 -1.71 -20.98 21.42
N LEU A 320 -2.01 -20.50 20.21
CA LEU A 320 -1.03 -20.37 19.14
C LEU A 320 0.05 -19.33 19.46
N ILE A 321 -0.33 -18.17 19.98
CA ILE A 321 0.62 -17.13 20.38
C ILE A 321 1.48 -17.66 21.54
N HIS A 322 0.89 -18.28 22.54
CA HIS A 322 1.62 -18.81 23.71
C HIS A 322 2.55 -19.99 23.38
N SER A 323 2.38 -20.67 22.26
CA SER A 323 3.28 -21.75 21.82
C SER A 323 4.62 -21.25 21.28
N MET A 324 4.77 -19.94 20.97
CA MET A 324 5.97 -19.39 20.36
C MET A 324 6.94 -18.80 21.39
N GLU A 325 8.24 -18.94 21.15
CA GLU A 325 9.30 -18.35 22.00
C GLU A 325 9.13 -16.84 22.11
N GLY A 326 9.33 -16.30 23.30
CA GLY A 326 9.13 -14.89 23.63
C GLY A 326 7.67 -14.48 23.83
N LEU A 327 6.70 -15.34 23.53
CA LEU A 327 5.27 -15.04 23.58
C LEU A 327 4.47 -15.91 24.54
N HIS A 328 5.11 -16.73 25.38
CA HIS A 328 4.44 -17.66 26.29
C HIS A 328 3.44 -17.02 27.24
N ASN A 329 3.66 -15.75 27.60
CA ASN A 329 2.78 -14.97 28.48
C ASN A 329 2.22 -13.73 27.78
N ALA A 330 2.25 -13.71 26.44
CA ALA A 330 1.81 -12.54 25.68
C ALA A 330 0.30 -12.31 25.81
N VAL A 331 -0.09 -11.07 26.07
CA VAL A 331 -1.50 -10.65 26.17
C VAL A 331 -1.95 -10.15 24.81
N ILE A 332 -2.94 -10.79 24.19
CA ILE A 332 -3.53 -10.36 22.94
C ILE A 332 -4.41 -9.14 23.21
N THR A 333 -4.12 -8.03 22.55
CA THR A 333 -4.93 -6.78 22.62
C THR A 333 -5.96 -6.69 21.50
N LYS A 334 -5.65 -7.32 20.34
CA LYS A 334 -6.56 -7.44 19.19
C LYS A 334 -6.35 -8.79 18.53
N TYR A 335 -7.44 -9.50 18.29
CA TYR A 335 -7.39 -10.79 17.58
C TYR A 335 -7.29 -10.61 16.07
N GLY A 336 -6.61 -11.53 15.42
CA GLY A 336 -6.57 -11.65 13.98
C GLY A 336 -7.93 -12.01 13.38
N TYR A 337 -8.15 -11.61 12.13
CA TYR A 337 -9.38 -11.91 11.38
C TYR A 337 -9.12 -11.87 9.87
N ALA A 338 -10.03 -12.43 9.10
CA ALA A 338 -10.13 -12.17 7.68
C ALA A 338 -11.19 -11.11 7.38
N ILE A 339 -11.00 -10.39 6.29
CA ILE A 339 -12.00 -9.49 5.72
C ILE A 339 -12.25 -9.88 4.27
N GLU A 340 -13.51 -10.11 3.90
CA GLU A 340 -13.98 -10.25 2.53
C GLU A 340 -14.57 -8.93 2.05
N TYR A 341 -14.34 -8.59 0.81
CA TYR A 341 -14.81 -7.35 0.22
C TYR A 341 -15.06 -7.51 -1.29
N ASP A 342 -15.87 -6.63 -1.85
CA ASP A 342 -16.11 -6.59 -3.28
C ASP A 342 -15.02 -5.79 -3.99
N ALA A 343 -14.60 -6.28 -5.14
CA ALA A 343 -13.68 -5.63 -6.06
C ALA A 343 -14.25 -5.70 -7.48
N ILE A 344 -13.88 -4.75 -8.33
CA ILE A 344 -14.26 -4.77 -9.74
C ILE A 344 -13.37 -5.73 -10.52
N ASP A 345 -13.87 -6.22 -11.64
CA ASP A 345 -13.02 -6.89 -12.62
C ASP A 345 -12.12 -5.86 -13.30
N SER A 346 -10.81 -5.92 -13.07
CA SER A 346 -9.84 -4.95 -13.59
C SER A 346 -9.81 -4.88 -15.13
N LEU A 347 -10.28 -5.93 -15.82
CA LEU A 347 -10.48 -5.93 -17.27
C LEU A 347 -11.52 -4.91 -17.75
N GLU A 348 -12.36 -4.37 -16.85
CA GLU A 348 -13.34 -3.31 -17.14
C GLU A 348 -12.70 -1.90 -17.23
N LEU A 349 -11.39 -1.78 -16.97
CA LEU A 349 -10.66 -0.50 -16.98
C LEU A 349 -9.82 -0.31 -18.23
N LYS A 350 -9.63 0.97 -18.59
CA LYS A 350 -8.60 1.42 -19.54
C LYS A 350 -7.24 1.54 -18.84
N MET A 351 -6.15 1.66 -19.60
CA MET A 351 -4.81 1.94 -19.06
C MET A 351 -4.72 3.24 -18.24
N SER A 352 -5.66 4.17 -18.44
CA SER A 352 -5.82 5.38 -17.64
C SER A 352 -6.49 5.16 -16.29
N LEU A 353 -6.92 3.94 -15.97
CA LEU A 353 -7.78 3.55 -14.84
C LEU A 353 -9.22 4.08 -14.91
N GLU A 354 -9.63 4.63 -16.06
CA GLU A 354 -11.02 4.97 -16.34
C GLU A 354 -11.82 3.72 -16.74
N SER A 355 -13.07 3.65 -16.33
CA SER A 355 -14.00 2.59 -16.77
C SER A 355 -14.16 2.58 -18.30
N LYS A 356 -14.20 1.38 -18.90
CA LYS A 356 -14.54 1.22 -20.31
C LYS A 356 -16.01 1.51 -20.62
N LYS A 357 -16.88 1.40 -19.60
CA LYS A 357 -18.35 1.52 -19.75
C LYS A 357 -18.90 2.87 -19.36
N ILE A 358 -18.27 3.52 -18.37
CA ILE A 358 -18.79 4.75 -17.77
C ILE A 358 -17.73 5.81 -17.88
N LYS A 359 -17.99 6.83 -18.70
CA LYS A 359 -17.09 7.96 -18.92
C LYS A 359 -16.98 8.79 -17.63
N GLY A 360 -15.75 9.19 -17.28
CA GLY A 360 -15.48 10.00 -16.10
C GLY A 360 -15.42 9.21 -14.79
N LEU A 361 -15.66 7.88 -14.82
CA LEU A 361 -15.53 7.00 -13.67
C LEU A 361 -14.15 6.33 -13.66
N TYR A 362 -13.38 6.57 -12.61
CA TYR A 362 -12.07 5.97 -12.36
C TYR A 362 -12.12 5.10 -11.12
N SER A 363 -11.19 4.17 -10.99
CA SER A 363 -11.01 3.40 -9.76
C SER A 363 -9.54 3.11 -9.48
N ALA A 364 -9.16 3.03 -8.20
CA ALA A 364 -7.79 2.82 -7.80
C ALA A 364 -7.68 2.04 -6.48
N GLY A 365 -6.62 1.25 -6.36
CA GLY A 365 -6.30 0.51 -5.16
C GLY A 365 -6.96 -0.87 -5.09
N GLN A 366 -7.34 -1.28 -3.89
CA GLN A 366 -7.83 -2.63 -3.63
C GLN A 366 -9.13 -2.97 -4.37
N ILE A 367 -9.96 -1.97 -4.67
CA ILE A 367 -11.15 -2.17 -5.50
C ILE A 367 -10.82 -2.73 -6.89
N ASN A 368 -9.61 -2.45 -7.42
CA ASN A 368 -9.11 -3.01 -8.69
C ASN A 368 -8.46 -4.40 -8.51
N GLY A 369 -8.54 -4.96 -7.29
CA GLY A 369 -8.03 -6.28 -6.99
C GLY A 369 -6.56 -6.35 -6.61
N THR A 370 -5.89 -5.24 -6.25
CA THR A 370 -4.54 -5.26 -5.70
C THR A 370 -4.55 -5.46 -4.18
N SER A 371 -3.40 -5.83 -3.62
CA SER A 371 -3.20 -5.89 -2.16
C SER A 371 -1.88 -5.24 -1.78
N GLY A 372 -1.95 -4.05 -1.18
CA GLY A 372 -0.81 -3.29 -0.68
C GLY A 372 -1.05 -1.79 -0.75
N TYR A 373 -0.46 -1.07 0.20
CA TYR A 373 -0.59 0.38 0.33
C TYR A 373 0.07 1.11 -0.86
N GLU A 374 1.23 0.62 -1.29
CA GLU A 374 2.01 1.20 -2.38
C GLU A 374 1.34 1.02 -3.72
N GLU A 375 0.76 -0.18 -3.97
CA GLU A 375 -0.03 -0.43 -5.17
C GLU A 375 -1.28 0.46 -5.21
N ALA A 376 -1.89 0.70 -4.04
CA ALA A 376 -3.06 1.57 -3.93
C ALA A 376 -2.69 3.04 -4.19
N ALA A 377 -1.64 3.54 -3.54
CA ALA A 377 -1.14 4.90 -3.73
C ALA A 377 -0.75 5.20 -5.19
N ALA A 378 0.00 4.27 -5.81
CA ALA A 378 0.40 4.39 -7.22
C ALA A 378 -0.80 4.51 -8.16
N GLN A 379 -1.80 3.63 -7.99
CA GLN A 379 -3.03 3.70 -8.79
C GLN A 379 -3.81 4.99 -8.52
N GLY A 380 -3.90 5.41 -7.24
CA GLY A 380 -4.55 6.65 -6.85
C GLY A 380 -3.93 7.86 -7.54
N LEU A 381 -2.60 7.97 -7.50
CA LEU A 381 -1.86 9.03 -8.16
C LEU A 381 -2.14 9.06 -9.67
N ILE A 382 -2.04 7.92 -10.36
CA ILE A 382 -2.30 7.82 -11.81
C ILE A 382 -3.76 8.13 -12.14
N ALA A 383 -4.72 7.64 -11.36
CA ALA A 383 -6.14 7.95 -11.55
C ALA A 383 -6.43 9.46 -11.38
N GLY A 384 -5.85 10.08 -10.35
CA GLY A 384 -5.96 11.51 -10.09
C GLY A 384 -5.36 12.36 -11.23
N ILE A 385 -4.15 12.01 -11.68
CA ILE A 385 -3.51 12.66 -12.84
C ILE A 385 -4.40 12.54 -14.07
N ASN A 386 -4.90 11.34 -14.38
CA ASN A 386 -5.67 11.09 -15.60
C ASN A 386 -7.08 11.71 -15.57
N ALA A 387 -7.73 11.73 -14.40
CA ALA A 387 -8.98 12.45 -14.21
C ALA A 387 -8.79 13.95 -14.46
N SER A 388 -7.70 14.54 -13.97
CA SER A 388 -7.33 15.92 -14.18
C SER A 388 -6.99 16.22 -15.64
N LEU A 389 -6.16 15.41 -16.29
CA LEU A 389 -5.82 15.56 -17.71
C LEU A 389 -7.08 15.49 -18.60
N SER A 390 -8.02 14.60 -18.26
CA SER A 390 -9.31 14.51 -18.96
C SER A 390 -10.16 15.77 -18.82
N LEU A 391 -10.12 16.45 -17.65
CA LEU A 391 -10.78 17.75 -17.46
C LEU A 391 -10.11 18.87 -18.28
N GLU A 392 -8.82 18.76 -18.48
CA GLU A 392 -8.00 19.68 -19.29
C GLU A 392 -8.05 19.37 -20.80
N ASN A 393 -8.80 18.36 -21.23
CA ASN A 393 -8.86 17.85 -22.61
C ASN A 393 -7.47 17.43 -23.16
N LYS A 394 -6.63 16.87 -22.31
CA LYS A 394 -5.30 16.34 -22.63
C LYS A 394 -5.31 14.82 -22.69
N ASP A 395 -4.34 14.26 -23.43
CA ASP A 395 -4.13 12.81 -23.47
C ASP A 395 -3.77 12.25 -22.09
N PRO A 396 -4.22 11.02 -21.76
CA PRO A 396 -3.92 10.40 -20.50
C PRO A 396 -2.43 10.06 -20.36
N LEU A 397 -1.92 10.14 -19.14
CA LEU A 397 -0.61 9.60 -18.78
C LEU A 397 -0.69 8.07 -18.75
N ILE A 398 0.05 7.41 -19.62
CA ILE A 398 0.21 5.96 -19.67
C ILE A 398 1.69 5.63 -19.50
N LEU A 399 2.06 5.07 -18.36
CA LEU A 399 3.41 4.58 -18.10
C LEU A 399 3.58 3.18 -18.68
N LYS A 400 4.65 2.98 -19.45
CA LYS A 400 4.96 1.68 -20.04
C LYS A 400 5.70 0.77 -19.05
N ARG A 401 5.72 -0.53 -19.34
CA ARG A 401 6.38 -1.55 -18.50
C ARG A 401 7.91 -1.37 -18.38
N ASN A 402 8.54 -0.70 -19.33
CA ASN A 402 9.96 -0.35 -19.29
C ASN A 402 10.27 1.03 -18.72
N GLU A 403 9.24 1.79 -18.35
CA GLU A 403 9.39 3.14 -17.75
C GLU A 403 9.21 3.12 -16.23
N ALA A 404 8.27 2.30 -15.73
CA ALA A 404 7.96 2.26 -14.31
C ALA A 404 7.39 0.90 -13.86
N TYR A 405 7.61 0.53 -12.59
CA TYR A 405 6.87 -0.55 -11.93
C TYR A 405 5.37 -0.21 -11.83
N ILE A 406 5.00 1.07 -11.71
CA ILE A 406 3.60 1.53 -11.83
C ILE A 406 3.02 1.13 -13.19
N GLY A 407 3.80 1.23 -14.26
CA GLY A 407 3.39 0.75 -15.59
C GLY A 407 3.21 -0.76 -15.64
N VAL A 408 4.13 -1.53 -15.04
CA VAL A 408 4.00 -2.99 -14.91
C VAL A 408 2.74 -3.38 -14.14
N LEU A 409 2.47 -2.71 -13.02
CA LEU A 409 1.29 -2.92 -12.18
C LEU A 409 -0.01 -2.73 -12.97
N ILE A 410 -0.16 -1.58 -13.61
CA ILE A 410 -1.38 -1.23 -14.34
C ILE A 410 -1.58 -2.13 -15.56
N ASP A 411 -0.52 -2.38 -16.32
CA ASP A 411 -0.57 -3.27 -17.49
C ASP A 411 -0.99 -4.70 -17.10
N ASP A 412 -0.41 -5.27 -16.04
CA ASP A 412 -0.79 -6.60 -15.55
C ASP A 412 -2.27 -6.65 -15.14
N LEU A 413 -2.78 -5.64 -14.44
CA LEU A 413 -4.18 -5.59 -14.00
C LEU A 413 -5.15 -5.57 -15.18
N ILE A 414 -4.86 -4.75 -16.20
CA ILE A 414 -5.81 -4.41 -17.25
C ILE A 414 -5.75 -5.38 -18.42
N ASN A 415 -4.58 -5.93 -18.73
CA ASN A 415 -4.39 -6.81 -19.89
C ASN A 415 -4.42 -8.29 -19.51
N LYS A 416 -3.93 -8.68 -18.34
CA LYS A 416 -3.93 -10.07 -17.87
C LYS A 416 -5.14 -10.39 -17.01
N GLY A 417 -5.74 -9.36 -16.38
CA GLY A 417 -6.75 -9.55 -15.34
C GLY A 417 -6.16 -10.20 -14.08
N ILE A 418 -7.01 -10.45 -13.10
CA ILE A 418 -6.62 -11.08 -11.85
C ILE A 418 -7.49 -12.27 -11.53
N THR A 419 -6.89 -13.36 -11.06
CA THR A 419 -7.62 -14.52 -10.50
C THR A 419 -7.54 -14.54 -8.97
N GLU A 420 -6.59 -13.84 -8.39
CA GLU A 420 -6.32 -13.68 -6.94
C GLU A 420 -5.87 -12.24 -6.68
N PRO A 421 -5.93 -11.73 -5.43
CA PRO A 421 -5.44 -10.39 -5.12
C PRO A 421 -3.99 -10.18 -5.60
N TYR A 422 -3.84 -9.23 -6.52
CA TYR A 422 -2.56 -8.94 -7.16
C TYR A 422 -1.57 -8.34 -6.17
N ARG A 423 -0.33 -8.82 -6.22
CA ARG A 423 0.79 -8.24 -5.48
C ARG A 423 1.95 -8.00 -6.42
N LEU A 424 2.50 -6.79 -6.38
CA LEU A 424 3.65 -6.44 -7.18
C LEU A 424 4.93 -7.07 -6.61
N LEU A 425 5.65 -7.77 -7.48
CA LEU A 425 6.92 -8.45 -7.17
C LEU A 425 7.96 -8.08 -8.22
N THR A 426 9.25 -8.15 -7.86
CA THR A 426 10.35 -7.88 -8.81
C THR A 426 10.34 -8.83 -9.99
N SER A 427 9.83 -10.07 -9.83
CA SER A 427 9.71 -11.06 -10.90
C SER A 427 8.70 -10.72 -12.00
N ARG A 428 7.81 -9.74 -11.75
CA ARG A 428 6.81 -9.32 -12.74
C ARG A 428 7.37 -8.33 -13.77
N ALA A 429 8.49 -7.67 -13.47
CA ALA A 429 9.14 -6.72 -14.38
C ALA A 429 10.21 -7.41 -15.23
N GLU A 430 10.09 -7.27 -16.54
CA GLU A 430 11.06 -7.74 -17.52
C GLU A 430 12.34 -6.89 -17.48
N PHE A 431 12.19 -5.60 -17.23
CA PHE A 431 13.27 -4.61 -17.30
C PHE A 431 13.83 -4.22 -15.92
N ARG A 432 14.04 -5.20 -15.01
CA ARG A 432 14.48 -4.94 -13.62
C ARG A 432 15.75 -4.11 -13.49
N LEU A 433 16.68 -4.21 -14.44
CA LEU A 433 17.91 -3.41 -14.43
C LEU A 433 17.69 -1.95 -14.83
N LEU A 434 16.58 -1.65 -15.52
CA LEU A 434 16.17 -0.28 -15.83
C LEU A 434 15.33 0.30 -14.68
N LEU A 435 14.46 -0.52 -14.07
CA LEU A 435 13.48 -0.08 -13.06
C LEU A 435 14.07 -0.25 -11.66
N ARG A 436 15.01 0.61 -11.29
CA ARG A 436 15.64 0.55 -9.97
C ARG A 436 15.12 1.64 -9.04
N HIS A 437 15.27 1.40 -7.72
CA HIS A 437 14.89 2.40 -6.73
C HIS A 437 15.80 3.64 -6.77
N ASP A 438 17.07 3.48 -7.17
CA ASP A 438 18.08 4.52 -7.20
C ASP A 438 17.99 5.47 -8.40
N ASN A 439 17.15 5.16 -9.39
CA ASN A 439 16.97 5.96 -10.60
C ASN A 439 15.52 6.33 -10.90
N ALA A 440 14.60 6.16 -9.96
CA ALA A 440 13.19 6.47 -10.19
C ALA A 440 12.97 7.94 -10.56
N ASP A 441 13.69 8.85 -9.92
CA ASP A 441 13.67 10.27 -10.23
C ASP A 441 14.17 10.59 -11.64
N LEU A 442 15.28 9.95 -12.07
CA LEU A 442 15.83 10.15 -13.42
C LEU A 442 14.86 9.67 -14.53
N ARG A 443 13.99 8.69 -14.22
CA ARG A 443 12.99 8.17 -15.16
C ARG A 443 11.72 9.00 -15.19
N LEU A 444 11.26 9.55 -14.05
CA LEU A 444 9.88 9.99 -13.89
C LEU A 444 9.71 11.45 -13.47
N THR A 445 10.73 12.15 -12.94
CA THR A 445 10.54 13.53 -12.46
C THR A 445 10.20 14.52 -13.59
N GLU A 446 10.78 14.33 -14.79
CA GLU A 446 10.38 15.13 -15.96
C GLU A 446 8.90 14.90 -16.35
N ILE A 447 8.42 13.67 -16.18
CA ILE A 447 6.99 13.34 -16.41
C ILE A 447 6.14 14.02 -15.33
N GLY A 448 6.55 13.92 -14.05
CA GLY A 448 5.88 14.60 -12.93
C GLY A 448 5.80 16.12 -13.11
N ARG A 449 6.88 16.74 -13.64
CA ARG A 449 6.91 18.16 -14.00
C ARG A 449 5.93 18.47 -15.13
N LYS A 450 5.95 17.69 -16.18
CA LYS A 450 5.06 17.87 -17.35
C LYS A 450 3.58 17.78 -16.99
N VAL A 451 3.21 16.88 -16.08
CA VAL A 451 1.82 16.75 -15.62
C VAL A 451 1.43 17.80 -14.56
N GLY A 452 2.38 18.59 -14.06
CA GLY A 452 2.13 19.72 -13.16
C GLY A 452 2.12 19.37 -11.66
N LEU A 453 2.72 18.25 -11.24
CA LEU A 453 2.80 17.85 -9.83
C LEU A 453 4.16 18.11 -9.17
N ILE A 454 5.20 18.33 -9.96
CA ILE A 454 6.54 18.72 -9.46
C ILE A 454 6.65 20.25 -9.58
N ASP A 455 6.77 20.91 -8.43
CA ASP A 455 6.97 22.37 -8.33
C ASP A 455 8.40 22.82 -8.72
N ASP A 456 8.63 24.12 -8.72
CA ASP A 456 9.92 24.70 -9.15
C ASP A 456 11.05 24.32 -8.19
N GLU A 457 10.79 24.20 -6.89
CA GLU A 457 11.79 23.85 -5.88
C GLU A 457 12.29 22.42 -6.06
N LYS A 458 11.35 21.45 -6.12
CA LYS A 458 11.67 20.04 -6.37
C LYS A 458 12.36 19.85 -7.73
N TYR A 459 11.87 20.55 -8.75
CA TYR A 459 12.47 20.47 -10.07
C TYR A 459 13.90 21.02 -10.11
N LYS A 460 14.20 22.09 -9.37
CA LYS A 460 15.55 22.63 -9.21
C LYS A 460 16.48 21.62 -8.55
N ILE A 461 16.04 20.94 -7.47
CA ILE A 461 16.82 19.87 -6.82
C ILE A 461 17.17 18.78 -7.83
N PHE A 462 16.17 18.30 -8.57
CA PHE A 462 16.33 17.29 -9.62
C PHE A 462 17.33 17.73 -10.69
N LYS A 463 17.20 18.94 -11.24
CA LYS A 463 18.10 19.47 -12.28
C LYS A 463 19.55 19.56 -11.78
N THR A 464 19.74 20.02 -10.54
CA THR A 464 21.07 20.07 -9.92
C THR A 464 21.72 18.67 -9.86
N LYS A 465 20.93 17.65 -9.46
CA LYS A 465 21.40 16.25 -9.45
C LYS A 465 21.80 15.78 -10.85
N VAL A 466 20.99 16.04 -11.86
CA VAL A 466 21.27 15.65 -13.26
C VAL A 466 22.54 16.30 -13.77
N GLU A 467 22.72 17.61 -13.52
CA GLU A 467 23.94 18.33 -13.87
C GLU A 467 25.19 17.77 -13.18
N ASN A 468 25.09 17.46 -11.88
CA ASN A 468 26.21 16.88 -11.13
C ASN A 468 26.59 15.48 -11.66
N ILE A 469 25.61 14.65 -12.00
CA ILE A 469 25.85 13.35 -12.66
C ILE A 469 26.60 13.55 -13.96
N LYS A 470 26.17 14.49 -14.81
CA LYS A 470 26.82 14.79 -16.08
C LYS A 470 28.26 15.25 -15.91
N LYS A 471 28.51 16.20 -14.98
CA LYS A 471 29.87 16.67 -14.66
C LYS A 471 30.77 15.54 -14.17
N LEU A 472 30.24 14.63 -13.34
CA LEU A 472 31.00 13.47 -12.86
C LEU A 472 31.32 12.51 -14.00
N GLN A 473 30.39 12.24 -14.90
CA GLN A 473 30.61 11.40 -16.09
C GLN A 473 31.73 12.00 -16.96
N GLU A 474 31.61 13.28 -17.31
CA GLU A 474 32.64 13.99 -18.10
C GLU A 474 34.02 13.96 -17.41
N HIS A 475 34.07 14.12 -16.09
CA HIS A 475 35.31 14.01 -15.32
C HIS A 475 35.93 12.61 -15.41
N LEU A 476 35.12 11.56 -15.24
CA LEU A 476 35.58 10.17 -15.30
C LEU A 476 36.04 9.77 -16.70
N GLU A 477 35.37 10.23 -17.76
CA GLU A 477 35.74 9.98 -19.16
C GLU A 477 37.08 10.63 -19.53
N ASN A 478 37.36 11.80 -18.94
CA ASN A 478 38.61 12.56 -19.18
C ASN A 478 39.75 12.23 -18.20
N THR A 479 39.53 11.31 -17.24
CA THR A 479 40.52 10.91 -16.25
C THR A 479 41.12 9.55 -16.59
N SER A 480 42.43 9.52 -16.82
CA SER A 480 43.17 8.27 -17.02
C SER A 480 43.78 7.80 -15.70
N PHE A 481 43.55 6.52 -15.36
CA PHE A 481 44.18 5.90 -14.19
C PHE A 481 45.33 5.02 -14.66
N ILE A 482 46.54 5.24 -14.10
CA ILE A 482 47.64 4.33 -14.24
C ILE A 482 47.47 3.23 -13.20
N VAL A 483 47.11 2.03 -13.64
CA VAL A 483 47.08 0.86 -12.75
C VAL A 483 48.52 0.38 -12.57
N ILE A 484 49.11 0.76 -11.45
CA ILE A 484 50.40 0.17 -11.04
C ILE A 484 50.06 -1.24 -10.52
N ASN A 485 50.47 -2.24 -11.28
CA ASN A 485 50.34 -3.64 -10.91
C ASN A 485 51.15 -3.92 -9.64
N ALA A 486 50.58 -4.03 -8.50
CA ALA A 486 51.19 -4.39 -7.21
C ALA A 486 51.55 -5.90 -7.14
N ARG A 487 51.86 -6.53 -8.27
CA ARG A 487 52.34 -7.91 -8.33
C ARG A 487 53.87 -7.99 -8.56
N GLU A 488 54.61 -7.32 -7.70
CA GLU A 488 56.03 -7.63 -7.55
C GLU A 488 56.50 -7.20 -6.17
N LYS A 489 56.20 -8.02 -5.20
CA LYS A 489 57.00 -8.24 -3.98
C LYS A 489 56.56 -9.58 -3.40
N ARG A 490 57.22 -10.63 -3.89
CA ARG A 490 57.49 -11.82 -3.07
C ARG A 490 58.91 -11.73 -2.53
#